data_47a9c1c180a25a1ab671b4675034ce3a
#
_entry.id   47a9c1c180a25a1ab671b4675034ce3a
#
_cell.length_a   1.000
_cell.length_b   1.000
_cell.length_c   1.000
_cell.angle_alpha   90.00
_cell.angle_beta   90.00
_cell.angle_gamma   90.00
#
_symmetry.space_group_name_H-M   'P 1'
#
loop_
_entity.id
_entity.type
_entity.pdbx_description
1 polymer ?
#
loop_
_entity_poly.entity_id
_entity_poly.type
_entity_poly.pdbx_seq_one_letter_code
_entity_poly.pdbx_strand_id
1 'polypeptide(L)'
;MFCCSSISQLLPMRIQFFQWLYFLPLCLIVFGIHVALVTGECLSDGSTCLEDQMSLLLQLKSTLKHNVAASSKLVSWNPSGDCCSWGGVTWDSSGHVVGLDLSSELISGGFNSSSSLFSLQHLQRLNLANNSFNASQIPSGFGKLGNLIYLNLSSAGFSGQIPIEISRLTRLVTIDFSILYFLGLPTLKLENPNLRKLLQNLRELRELHLIGVNISAEGKEWCQSLSSSVPNLQVLSMPNCYLSGPLDSSCRSFGLSQAFAWTIITSLLLFQNSLRIS
;
A
#
# COMPACT_ATOMS: atom_id res chain seq x y z
N MET A 1 -46.38 51.98 -2.66
CA MET A 1 -46.95 51.07 -1.64
C MET A 1 -45.98 49.93 -1.41
N PHE A 2 -45.45 49.85 -0.19
CA PHE A 2 -44.64 48.77 0.41
C PHE A 2 -43.28 48.46 -0.28
N CYS A 3 -42.24 48.50 0.35
CA CYS A 3 -41.64 48.64 1.66
C CYS A 3 -40.36 47.84 1.68
N CYS A 4 -39.34 48.47 2.16
CA CYS A 4 -38.08 47.96 2.72
C CYS A 4 -38.13 46.58 3.38
N SER A 5 -37.06 45.89 3.23
CA SER A 5 -36.26 45.14 4.22
C SER A 5 -35.60 43.95 3.50
N SER A 6 -34.38 43.65 3.57
CA SER A 6 -33.45 43.65 4.67
C SER A 6 -32.04 43.51 4.15
N ILE A 7 -31.21 44.47 4.46
CA ILE A 7 -29.76 44.34 4.48
C ILE A 7 -29.42 43.67 5.81
N SER A 8 -29.14 42.41 5.83
CA SER A 8 -28.44 41.76 6.97
C SER A 8 -28.15 40.29 6.70
N GLN A 9 -27.24 39.98 5.79
CA GLN A 9 -26.53 38.68 5.77
C GLN A 9 -25.23 38.79 4.95
N LEU A 10 -24.41 39.77 5.25
CA LEU A 10 -23.05 39.86 4.71
C LEU A 10 -22.03 40.04 5.84
N LEU A 11 -22.03 39.10 6.79
CA LEU A 11 -20.92 38.91 7.74
C LEU A 11 -21.12 37.54 8.37
N PRO A 12 -20.39 36.55 7.90
CA PRO A 12 -19.19 36.11 8.62
C PRO A 12 -18.09 35.41 7.72
N MET A 13 -17.79 35.91 6.54
CA MET A 13 -16.69 35.31 5.76
C MET A 13 -15.28 35.82 6.13
N ARG A 14 -15.16 36.91 6.91
CA ARG A 14 -13.85 37.43 7.32
C ARG A 14 -13.23 36.75 8.54
N ILE A 15 -14.01 36.04 9.35
CA ILE A 15 -13.48 35.36 10.56
C ILE A 15 -12.90 33.98 10.22
N GLN A 16 -13.40 33.30 9.19
CA GLN A 16 -12.86 32.01 8.77
C GLN A 16 -11.48 32.11 8.09
N PHE A 17 -11.20 33.22 7.39
CA PHE A 17 -9.90 33.42 6.72
C PHE A 17 -8.74 33.59 7.71
N PHE A 18 -8.97 34.20 8.88
CA PHE A 18 -7.92 34.36 9.89
C PHE A 18 -7.62 33.07 10.66
N GLN A 19 -8.59 32.17 10.83
CA GLN A 19 -8.34 30.88 11.46
C GLN A 19 -7.46 29.96 10.58
N TRP A 20 -7.62 30.00 9.26
CA TRP A 20 -6.79 29.22 8.32
C TRP A 20 -5.33 29.67 8.29
N LEU A 21 -5.06 30.96 8.48
CA LEU A 21 -3.70 31.51 8.49
C LEU A 21 -2.87 31.09 9.72
N TYR A 22 -3.51 30.71 10.84
CA TYR A 22 -2.81 30.19 12.01
C TYR A 22 -2.67 28.66 12.01
N PHE A 23 -3.57 27.94 11.32
CA PHE A 23 -3.47 26.47 11.22
C PHE A 23 -2.50 26.01 10.15
N LEU A 24 -2.29 26.77 9.08
CA LEU A 24 -1.34 26.39 8.01
C LEU A 24 0.11 26.24 8.51
N PRO A 25 0.69 27.18 9.27
CA PRO A 25 2.05 26.98 9.77
C PRO A 25 2.15 25.88 10.83
N LEU A 26 1.08 25.67 11.64
CA LEU A 26 1.07 24.58 12.63
C LEU A 26 1.01 23.20 11.95
N CYS A 27 0.21 23.05 10.89
CA CYS A 27 0.20 21.84 10.06
C CYS A 27 1.55 21.58 9.39
N LEU A 28 2.20 22.63 8.85
CA LEU A 28 3.51 22.48 8.23
C LEU A 28 4.60 22.11 9.26
N ILE A 29 4.51 22.59 10.49
CA ILE A 29 5.43 22.21 11.56
C ILE A 29 5.17 20.76 12.00
N VAL A 30 3.91 20.33 12.17
CA VAL A 30 3.57 18.96 12.53
C VAL A 30 3.91 17.97 11.41
N PHE A 31 3.62 18.32 10.14
CA PHE A 31 4.04 17.52 8.99
C PHE A 31 5.56 17.51 8.79
N GLY A 32 6.24 18.64 9.02
CA GLY A 32 7.69 18.74 8.97
C GLY A 32 8.39 17.88 10.04
N ILE A 33 7.85 17.84 11.25
CA ILE A 33 8.38 17.00 12.34
C ILE A 33 8.10 15.52 12.08
N HIS A 34 6.95 15.14 11.51
CA HIS A 34 6.67 13.74 11.13
C HIS A 34 7.49 13.27 9.93
N VAL A 35 7.82 14.14 8.97
CA VAL A 35 8.71 13.80 7.85
C VAL A 35 10.15 13.64 8.32
N ALA A 36 10.62 14.45 9.26
CA ALA A 36 11.97 14.35 9.82
C ALA A 36 12.22 13.10 10.67
N LEU A 37 11.15 12.44 11.19
CA LEU A 37 11.26 11.21 11.99
C LEU A 37 11.26 9.92 11.15
N VAL A 38 11.11 9.99 9.81
CA VAL A 38 11.06 8.82 8.91
C VAL A 38 12.21 8.80 7.90
N THR A 39 12.93 9.90 7.72
CA THR A 39 14.20 9.87 7.00
C THR A 39 15.26 9.32 7.94
N GLY A 40 15.55 8.02 7.82
CA GLY A 40 16.81 7.47 8.35
C GLY A 40 17.94 8.20 7.64
N GLU A 41 18.33 9.36 8.17
CA GLU A 41 19.53 10.03 7.72
C GLU A 41 20.70 9.08 8.02
N CYS A 42 21.38 8.63 6.97
CA CYS A 42 22.75 8.18 7.11
C CYS A 42 23.51 9.34 7.77
N LEU A 43 23.72 9.23 9.06
CA LEU A 43 24.53 10.20 9.78
C LEU A 43 25.89 10.24 9.10
N SER A 44 26.33 11.41 8.72
CA SER A 44 27.60 11.69 8.00
C SER A 44 28.87 11.35 8.79
N ASP A 45 28.75 10.50 9.79
CA ASP A 45 29.83 10.05 10.65
C ASP A 45 30.15 8.57 10.38
N GLY A 46 30.66 8.27 9.18
CA GLY A 46 31.31 6.99 8.88
C GLY A 46 30.43 5.73 8.78
N SER A 47 29.10 5.86 8.73
CA SER A 47 28.20 4.72 8.52
C SER A 47 28.27 4.30 7.05
N THR A 48 29.11 3.33 6.76
CA THR A 48 29.24 2.71 5.43
C THR A 48 28.09 1.72 5.24
N CYS A 49 27.38 1.85 4.13
CA CYS A 49 26.47 0.78 3.69
C CYS A 49 27.22 -0.54 3.63
N LEU A 50 26.61 -1.63 4.08
CA LEU A 50 27.23 -2.94 3.99
C LEU A 50 27.42 -3.37 2.54
N GLU A 51 28.60 -3.84 2.21
CA GLU A 51 29.00 -4.18 0.83
C GLU A 51 28.14 -5.30 0.23
N ASP A 52 27.75 -6.29 1.05
CA ASP A 52 26.84 -7.35 0.65
C ASP A 52 25.44 -6.81 0.31
N GLN A 53 24.93 -5.85 1.08
CA GLN A 53 23.63 -5.21 0.81
C GLN A 53 23.67 -4.38 -0.48
N MET A 54 24.74 -3.63 -0.71
CA MET A 54 24.99 -2.91 -1.96
C MET A 54 25.03 -3.87 -3.15
N SER A 55 25.75 -4.97 -3.02
CA SER A 55 25.85 -6.00 -4.06
C SER A 55 24.47 -6.59 -4.42
N LEU A 56 23.63 -6.89 -3.42
CA LEU A 56 22.27 -7.38 -3.63
C LEU A 56 21.39 -6.37 -4.38
N LEU A 57 21.50 -5.06 -4.06
CA LEU A 57 20.75 -4.01 -4.75
C LEU A 57 21.23 -3.83 -6.19
N LEU A 58 22.53 -3.83 -6.45
CA LEU A 58 23.11 -3.75 -7.80
C LEU A 58 22.72 -4.97 -8.65
N GLN A 59 22.72 -6.16 -8.05
CA GLN A 59 22.24 -7.38 -8.70
C GLN A 59 20.74 -7.25 -9.01
N LEU A 60 19.94 -6.72 -8.08
CA LEU A 60 18.52 -6.45 -8.33
C LEU A 60 18.37 -5.51 -9.52
N LYS A 61 19.05 -4.35 -9.51
CA LYS A 61 19.01 -3.37 -10.60
C LYS A 61 19.34 -4.01 -11.95
N SER A 62 20.37 -4.87 -12.02
CA SER A 62 20.79 -5.50 -13.27
C SER A 62 19.76 -6.47 -13.86
N THR A 63 18.87 -7.03 -13.02
CA THR A 63 17.80 -7.95 -13.46
C THR A 63 16.51 -7.24 -13.82
N LEU A 64 16.27 -6.03 -13.26
CA LEU A 64 15.06 -5.27 -13.51
C LEU A 64 15.04 -4.69 -14.94
N LYS A 65 13.93 -4.93 -15.63
CA LYS A 65 13.67 -4.29 -16.93
C LYS A 65 12.99 -2.94 -16.68
N HIS A 66 13.73 -1.85 -16.82
CA HIS A 66 13.24 -0.50 -16.61
C HIS A 66 13.71 0.44 -17.72
N ASN A 67 13.03 1.58 -17.88
CA ASN A 67 13.45 2.62 -18.81
C ASN A 67 14.44 3.56 -18.12
N VAL A 68 15.73 3.46 -18.47
CA VAL A 68 16.80 4.25 -17.87
C VAL A 68 16.56 5.75 -18.00
N ALA A 69 15.98 6.22 -19.11
CA ALA A 69 15.72 7.64 -19.34
C ALA A 69 14.58 8.21 -18.47
N ALA A 70 13.70 7.33 -17.96
CA ALA A 70 12.53 7.72 -17.17
C ALA A 70 12.64 7.30 -15.70
N SER A 71 13.64 6.49 -15.34
CA SER A 71 13.91 6.09 -13.97
C SER A 71 14.54 7.23 -13.21
N SER A 72 13.99 7.54 -12.03
CA SER A 72 14.51 8.61 -11.15
C SER A 72 15.37 8.07 -10.01
N LYS A 73 15.02 6.89 -9.49
CA LYS A 73 15.68 6.28 -8.32
C LYS A 73 16.81 5.35 -8.74
N LEU A 74 16.53 4.39 -9.62
CA LEU A 74 17.51 3.39 -10.07
C LEU A 74 18.72 4.01 -10.76
N VAL A 75 18.58 5.18 -11.39
CA VAL A 75 19.70 5.89 -12.03
C VAL A 75 20.78 6.29 -11.03
N SER A 76 20.40 6.61 -9.78
CA SER A 76 21.33 7.02 -8.72
C SER A 76 22.17 5.85 -8.15
N TRP A 77 21.76 4.59 -8.40
CA TRP A 77 22.46 3.41 -7.88
C TRP A 77 23.75 3.17 -8.69
N ASN A 78 24.82 3.79 -8.24
CA ASN A 78 26.14 3.73 -8.85
C ASN A 78 27.15 3.10 -7.86
N PRO A 79 27.85 2.02 -8.23
CA PRO A 79 28.80 1.34 -7.34
C PRO A 79 30.00 2.23 -6.92
N SER A 80 30.29 3.29 -7.69
CA SER A 80 31.36 4.24 -7.36
C SER A 80 30.88 5.44 -6.55
N GLY A 81 29.57 5.55 -6.28
CA GLY A 81 28.96 6.65 -5.53
C GLY A 81 28.68 6.28 -4.09
N ASP A 82 28.30 7.29 -3.32
CA ASP A 82 27.79 7.09 -1.96
C ASP A 82 26.43 6.36 -2.00
N CYS A 83 26.38 5.15 -1.46
CA CYS A 83 25.18 4.34 -1.39
C CYS A 83 24.08 4.94 -0.49
N CYS A 84 24.43 5.78 0.48
CA CYS A 84 23.47 6.51 1.29
C CYS A 84 22.63 7.49 0.47
N SER A 85 23.13 7.91 -0.69
CA SER A 85 22.43 8.78 -1.62
C SER A 85 21.54 8.04 -2.64
N TRP A 86 21.50 6.70 -2.61
CA TRP A 86 20.73 5.93 -3.57
C TRP A 86 19.23 6.15 -3.42
N GLY A 87 18.60 6.65 -4.47
CA GLY A 87 17.18 6.96 -4.49
C GLY A 87 16.31 5.75 -4.16
N GLY A 88 15.34 5.94 -3.27
CA GLY A 88 14.40 4.91 -2.86
C GLY A 88 14.96 3.85 -1.90
N VAL A 89 16.20 3.96 -1.44
CA VAL A 89 16.79 3.05 -0.46
C VAL A 89 16.88 3.74 0.90
N THR A 90 16.47 3.03 1.94
CA THR A 90 16.60 3.45 3.35
C THR A 90 17.50 2.46 4.08
N TRP A 91 18.52 2.97 4.74
CA TRP A 91 19.50 2.20 5.49
C TRP A 91 19.27 2.36 7.00
N ASP A 92 19.58 1.35 7.78
CA ASP A 92 19.67 1.50 9.24
C ASP A 92 21.08 1.95 9.66
N SER A 93 21.24 2.23 10.95
CA SER A 93 22.55 2.64 11.53
C SER A 93 23.63 1.57 11.45
N SER A 94 23.27 0.33 11.12
CA SER A 94 24.18 -0.80 10.94
C SER A 94 24.55 -1.04 9.48
N GLY A 95 24.01 -0.24 8.55
CA GLY A 95 24.25 -0.35 7.10
C GLY A 95 23.42 -1.42 6.40
N HIS A 96 22.31 -1.91 7.00
CA HIS A 96 21.39 -2.81 6.33
C HIS A 96 20.29 -2.04 5.60
N VAL A 97 19.82 -2.58 4.49
CA VAL A 97 18.65 -2.07 3.78
C VAL A 97 17.37 -2.42 4.56
N VAL A 98 16.70 -1.40 5.09
CA VAL A 98 15.43 -1.53 5.82
C VAL A 98 14.23 -1.00 5.02
N GLY A 99 14.45 -0.16 4.03
CA GLY A 99 13.42 0.37 3.14
C GLY A 99 13.83 0.32 1.68
N LEU A 100 12.88 -0.05 0.81
CA LEU A 100 13.05 -0.03 -0.63
C LEU A 100 11.77 0.48 -1.30
N ASP A 101 11.86 1.68 -1.86
CA ASP A 101 10.80 2.31 -2.64
C ASP A 101 11.21 2.43 -4.10
N LEU A 102 10.69 1.52 -4.93
CA LEU A 102 10.82 1.53 -6.39
C LEU A 102 9.48 1.85 -7.07
N SER A 103 8.60 2.58 -6.40
CA SER A 103 7.34 3.01 -7.01
C SER A 103 7.59 3.96 -8.18
N SER A 104 6.78 3.83 -9.22
CA SER A 104 6.79 4.70 -10.41
C SER A 104 8.10 4.70 -11.20
N GLU A 105 8.89 3.62 -11.12
CA GLU A 105 10.17 3.49 -11.85
C GLU A 105 10.00 2.88 -13.25
N LEU A 106 8.76 2.71 -13.72
CA LEU A 106 8.42 2.10 -15.01
C LEU A 106 9.08 0.72 -15.22
N ILE A 107 9.17 -0.05 -14.14
CA ILE A 107 9.71 -1.40 -14.19
C ILE A 107 8.71 -2.28 -14.94
N SER A 108 9.16 -2.97 -15.99
CA SER A 108 8.34 -3.81 -16.85
C SER A 108 8.59 -5.32 -16.68
N GLY A 109 9.44 -5.71 -15.75
CA GLY A 109 9.76 -7.13 -15.48
C GLY A 109 11.08 -7.31 -14.76
N GLY A 110 11.57 -8.56 -14.77
CA GLY A 110 12.84 -8.93 -14.10
C GLY A 110 12.65 -9.45 -12.68
N PHE A 111 11.41 -9.64 -12.24
CA PHE A 111 11.07 -10.14 -10.91
C PHE A 111 10.69 -11.63 -10.99
N ASN A 112 11.40 -12.47 -10.26
CA ASN A 112 11.10 -13.89 -10.09
C ASN A 112 11.45 -14.34 -8.66
N SER A 113 11.14 -15.59 -8.29
CA SER A 113 11.36 -16.13 -6.94
C SER A 113 12.84 -16.27 -6.53
N SER A 114 13.79 -16.10 -7.45
CA SER A 114 15.24 -16.10 -7.19
C SER A 114 15.85 -14.70 -7.19
N SER A 115 15.04 -13.62 -7.26
CA SER A 115 15.53 -12.24 -7.21
C SER A 115 16.34 -11.99 -5.94
N SER A 116 17.44 -11.24 -6.05
CA SER A 116 18.28 -10.81 -4.93
C SER A 116 17.53 -9.96 -3.90
N LEU A 117 16.39 -9.34 -4.28
CA LEU A 117 15.47 -8.69 -3.35
C LEU A 117 15.16 -9.57 -2.14
N PHE A 118 14.90 -10.86 -2.37
CA PHE A 118 14.48 -11.80 -1.32
C PHE A 118 15.62 -12.26 -0.39
N SER A 119 16.82 -11.75 -0.61
CA SER A 119 17.99 -11.87 0.27
C SER A 119 18.18 -10.68 1.20
N LEU A 120 17.43 -9.59 1.02
CA LEU A 120 17.43 -8.41 1.90
C LEU A 120 16.64 -8.71 3.18
N GLN A 121 17.23 -9.49 4.09
CA GLN A 121 16.53 -10.04 5.26
C GLN A 121 16.13 -8.99 6.30
N HIS A 122 16.74 -7.80 6.29
CA HIS A 122 16.43 -6.69 7.19
C HIS A 122 15.32 -5.76 6.66
N LEU A 123 14.82 -6.03 5.43
CA LEU A 123 13.83 -5.18 4.78
C LEU A 123 12.51 -5.15 5.56
N GLN A 124 12.09 -3.95 5.93
CA GLN A 124 10.87 -3.67 6.68
C GLN A 124 9.79 -2.99 5.81
N ARG A 125 10.21 -2.21 4.82
CA ARG A 125 9.29 -1.47 3.95
C ARG A 125 9.64 -1.74 2.48
N LEU A 126 8.64 -2.18 1.73
CA LEU A 126 8.77 -2.41 0.28
C LEU A 126 7.61 -1.76 -0.45
N ASN A 127 7.93 -0.89 -1.38
CA ASN A 127 6.98 -0.23 -2.26
C ASN A 127 7.37 -0.46 -3.73
N LEU A 128 6.55 -1.19 -4.46
CA LEU A 128 6.69 -1.44 -5.90
C LEU A 128 5.49 -0.88 -6.68
N ALA A 129 4.71 0.02 -6.08
CA ALA A 129 3.49 0.55 -6.67
C ALA A 129 3.74 1.25 -8.01
N ASN A 130 2.69 1.30 -8.84
CA ASN A 130 2.70 2.03 -10.10
C ASN A 130 3.87 1.63 -11.03
N ASN A 131 4.03 0.33 -11.23
CA ASN A 131 4.94 -0.28 -12.19
C ASN A 131 4.15 -1.13 -13.20
N SER A 132 4.80 -1.87 -14.07
CA SER A 132 4.13 -2.70 -15.09
C SER A 132 4.81 -4.08 -15.21
N PHE A 133 4.62 -4.95 -14.22
CA PHE A 133 5.21 -6.30 -14.24
C PHE A 133 4.56 -7.25 -15.25
N ASN A 134 3.89 -6.72 -16.30
CA ASN A 134 3.36 -7.43 -17.48
C ASN A 134 2.49 -8.64 -17.13
N ALA A 135 1.54 -8.46 -16.23
CA ALA A 135 0.63 -9.50 -15.76
C ALA A 135 1.35 -10.76 -15.20
N SER A 136 2.59 -10.62 -14.76
CA SER A 136 3.29 -11.72 -14.07
C SER A 136 2.63 -12.01 -12.72
N GLN A 137 2.84 -13.21 -12.21
CA GLN A 137 2.40 -13.58 -10.87
C GLN A 137 3.29 -12.93 -9.80
N ILE A 138 2.69 -12.63 -8.63
CA ILE A 138 3.47 -12.24 -7.46
C ILE A 138 4.37 -13.41 -7.06
N PRO A 139 5.71 -13.25 -7.01
CA PRO A 139 6.62 -14.33 -6.67
C PRO A 139 6.43 -14.87 -5.24
N SER A 140 6.48 -16.17 -5.05
CA SER A 140 6.45 -16.80 -3.71
C SER A 140 7.64 -16.37 -2.82
N GLY A 141 8.72 -15.88 -3.43
CA GLY A 141 9.90 -15.35 -2.74
C GLY A 141 9.61 -14.24 -1.74
N PHE A 142 8.51 -13.49 -1.90
CA PHE A 142 8.10 -12.49 -0.90
C PHE A 142 7.99 -13.06 0.51
N GLY A 143 7.56 -14.32 0.67
CA GLY A 143 7.48 -14.99 1.98
C GLY A 143 8.81 -15.17 2.72
N LYS A 144 9.95 -14.86 2.09
CA LYS A 144 11.27 -14.84 2.73
C LYS A 144 11.58 -13.54 3.47
N LEU A 145 10.83 -12.47 3.20
CA LEU A 145 11.05 -11.14 3.79
C LEU A 145 10.33 -11.01 5.15
N GLY A 146 10.66 -11.87 6.10
CA GLY A 146 9.95 -12.01 7.38
C GLY A 146 9.92 -10.76 8.27
N ASN A 147 10.76 -9.75 7.99
CA ASN A 147 10.80 -8.49 8.71
C ASN A 147 9.89 -7.39 8.11
N LEU A 148 9.19 -7.67 7.00
CA LEU A 148 8.29 -6.68 6.40
C LEU A 148 7.17 -6.28 7.35
N ILE A 149 7.00 -4.95 7.46
CA ILE A 149 5.89 -4.29 8.15
C ILE A 149 4.98 -3.54 7.16
N TYR A 150 5.50 -3.19 5.99
CA TYR A 150 4.78 -2.47 4.94
C TYR A 150 5.07 -3.10 3.58
N LEU A 151 4.02 -3.49 2.86
CA LEU A 151 4.09 -4.05 1.52
C LEU A 151 3.07 -3.37 0.62
N ASN A 152 3.55 -2.63 -0.38
CA ASN A 152 2.71 -1.98 -1.39
C ASN A 152 3.08 -2.49 -2.80
N LEU A 153 2.15 -3.20 -3.42
CA LEU A 153 2.21 -3.68 -4.80
C LEU A 153 1.06 -3.09 -5.65
N SER A 154 0.47 -1.98 -5.20
CA SER A 154 -0.70 -1.40 -5.86
C SER A 154 -0.36 -0.93 -7.28
N SER A 155 -1.25 -1.22 -8.20
CA SER A 155 -1.08 -0.85 -9.63
C SER A 155 0.29 -1.24 -10.21
N ALA A 156 0.88 -2.33 -9.71
CA ALA A 156 2.20 -2.80 -10.16
C ALA A 156 2.12 -3.71 -11.41
N GLY A 157 0.92 -4.01 -11.91
CA GLY A 157 0.73 -4.85 -13.09
C GLY A 157 0.94 -6.34 -12.85
N PHE A 158 0.85 -6.79 -11.59
CA PHE A 158 0.76 -8.20 -11.26
C PHE A 158 -0.63 -8.76 -11.53
N SER A 159 -0.72 -10.08 -11.77
CA SER A 159 -1.98 -10.79 -12.00
C SER A 159 -1.97 -12.19 -11.42
N GLY A 160 -3.13 -12.84 -11.48
CA GLY A 160 -3.28 -14.22 -11.02
C GLY A 160 -3.39 -14.32 -9.50
N GLN A 161 -3.13 -15.51 -8.98
CA GLN A 161 -3.36 -15.83 -7.57
C GLN A 161 -2.31 -15.16 -6.66
N ILE A 162 -2.75 -14.46 -5.60
CA ILE A 162 -1.87 -13.98 -4.54
C ILE A 162 -1.29 -15.20 -3.81
N PRO A 163 0.07 -15.30 -3.68
CA PRO A 163 0.70 -16.50 -3.13
C PRO A 163 0.46 -16.62 -1.62
N ILE A 164 0.27 -17.86 -1.14
CA ILE A 164 0.06 -18.17 0.28
C ILE A 164 1.26 -17.74 1.15
N GLU A 165 2.44 -17.64 0.58
CA GLU A 165 3.67 -17.25 1.26
C GLU A 165 3.57 -15.87 1.90
N ILE A 166 2.70 -14.98 1.41
CA ILE A 166 2.41 -13.68 2.03
C ILE A 166 1.89 -13.86 3.47
N SER A 167 1.11 -14.92 3.75
CA SER A 167 0.63 -15.20 5.11
C SER A 167 1.72 -15.52 6.14
N ARG A 168 2.97 -15.72 5.69
CA ARG A 168 4.14 -15.94 6.58
C ARG A 168 4.74 -14.63 7.09
N LEU A 169 4.35 -13.50 6.52
CA LEU A 169 4.85 -12.17 6.88
C LEU A 169 4.10 -11.62 8.10
N THR A 170 4.26 -12.28 9.23
CA THR A 170 3.46 -12.06 10.46
C THR A 170 3.61 -10.66 11.07
N ARG A 171 4.64 -9.90 10.68
CA ARG A 171 4.89 -8.52 11.14
C ARG A 171 4.22 -7.45 10.28
N LEU A 172 3.51 -7.83 9.20
CA LEU A 172 2.86 -6.86 8.32
C LEU A 172 1.80 -6.05 9.07
N VAL A 173 1.93 -4.74 8.95
CA VAL A 173 0.99 -3.73 9.45
C VAL A 173 0.15 -3.17 8.31
N THR A 174 0.75 -2.96 7.14
CA THR A 174 0.06 -2.44 5.95
C THR A 174 0.29 -3.34 4.75
N ILE A 175 -0.80 -3.70 4.06
CA ILE A 175 -0.81 -4.38 2.77
C ILE A 175 -1.64 -3.56 1.79
N ASP A 176 -1.06 -3.27 0.61
CA ASP A 176 -1.79 -2.69 -0.50
C ASP A 176 -1.54 -3.50 -1.79
N PHE A 177 -2.59 -4.21 -2.24
CA PHE A 177 -2.65 -4.94 -3.51
C PHE A 177 -3.67 -4.34 -4.47
N SER A 178 -4.08 -3.10 -4.23
CA SER A 178 -5.08 -2.41 -5.04
C SER A 178 -4.65 -2.32 -6.49
N ILE A 179 -5.60 -2.53 -7.39
CA ILE A 179 -5.40 -2.36 -8.82
C ILE A 179 -6.38 -1.32 -9.36
N LEU A 180 -5.92 -0.48 -10.26
CA LEU A 180 -6.82 0.36 -11.03
C LEU A 180 -7.62 -0.56 -11.95
N TYR A 181 -8.95 -0.62 -11.71
CA TYR A 181 -9.84 -1.48 -12.48
C TYR A 181 -10.05 -0.87 -13.86
N PHE A 182 -9.36 -1.41 -14.86
CA PHE A 182 -9.66 -1.16 -16.27
C PHE A 182 -10.24 -2.42 -16.90
N LEU A 183 -11.33 -2.28 -17.65
CA LEU A 183 -11.98 -3.40 -18.34
C LEU A 183 -10.97 -4.18 -19.19
N GLY A 184 -10.90 -5.50 -18.95
CA GLY A 184 -10.09 -6.41 -19.77
C GLY A 184 -8.64 -6.63 -19.31
N LEU A 185 -8.18 -5.98 -18.25
CA LEU A 185 -6.85 -6.29 -17.69
C LEU A 185 -6.91 -7.50 -16.75
N PRO A 186 -5.87 -8.35 -16.77
CA PRO A 186 -5.73 -9.44 -15.81
C PRO A 186 -5.67 -8.90 -14.38
N THR A 187 -6.41 -9.51 -13.47
CA THR A 187 -6.52 -9.07 -12.08
C THR A 187 -5.86 -10.04 -11.12
N LEU A 188 -5.49 -9.53 -9.93
CA LEU A 188 -5.12 -10.38 -8.80
C LEU A 188 -6.35 -11.12 -8.28
N LYS A 189 -6.12 -12.32 -7.75
CA LYS A 189 -7.18 -13.20 -7.24
C LYS A 189 -6.84 -13.72 -5.84
N LEU A 190 -7.88 -13.93 -5.04
CA LEU A 190 -7.85 -14.58 -3.73
C LEU A 190 -8.85 -15.75 -3.67
N GLU A 191 -8.66 -16.73 -4.55
CA GLU A 191 -9.47 -17.93 -4.63
C GLU A 191 -8.82 -19.10 -3.86
N ASN A 192 -7.55 -19.36 -4.13
CA ASN A 192 -6.77 -20.39 -3.43
C ASN A 192 -5.29 -20.00 -3.32
N PRO A 193 -4.81 -19.45 -2.20
CA PRO A 193 -5.54 -19.29 -0.94
C PRO A 193 -6.69 -18.29 -1.04
N ASN A 194 -7.76 -18.53 -0.28
CA ASN A 194 -8.82 -17.54 -0.08
C ASN A 194 -8.40 -16.49 0.96
N LEU A 195 -9.23 -15.46 1.14
CA LEU A 195 -8.96 -14.35 2.07
C LEU A 195 -8.62 -14.85 3.49
N ARG A 196 -9.36 -15.83 4.01
CA ARG A 196 -9.12 -16.39 5.35
C ARG A 196 -7.73 -17.00 5.51
N LYS A 197 -7.31 -17.81 4.54
CA LYS A 197 -6.00 -18.45 4.56
C LYS A 197 -4.87 -17.44 4.41
N LEU A 198 -5.07 -16.38 3.60
CA LEU A 198 -4.08 -15.32 3.48
C LEU A 198 -3.89 -14.58 4.80
N LEU A 199 -4.97 -14.24 5.50
CA LEU A 199 -4.95 -13.39 6.69
C LEU A 199 -4.67 -14.14 8.00
N GLN A 200 -4.75 -15.48 8.04
CA GLN A 200 -4.77 -16.29 9.27
C GLN A 200 -3.65 -16.01 10.28
N ASN A 201 -2.49 -15.52 9.82
CA ASN A 201 -1.31 -15.26 10.66
C ASN A 201 -0.96 -13.76 10.76
N LEU A 202 -1.72 -12.87 10.09
CA LEU A 202 -1.39 -11.45 9.98
C LEU A 202 -2.03 -10.62 11.11
N ARG A 203 -1.76 -10.98 12.36
CA ARG A 203 -2.43 -10.39 13.54
C ARG A 203 -2.07 -8.92 13.78
N GLU A 204 -0.90 -8.47 13.30
CA GLU A 204 -0.46 -7.08 13.42
C GLU A 204 -1.02 -6.17 12.34
N LEU A 205 -1.80 -6.73 11.38
CA LEU A 205 -2.33 -5.97 10.25
C LEU A 205 -3.32 -4.90 10.72
N ARG A 206 -3.05 -3.65 10.31
CA ARG A 206 -3.89 -2.47 10.58
C ARG A 206 -4.52 -1.89 9.33
N GLU A 207 -3.86 -2.05 8.19
CA GLU A 207 -4.33 -1.49 6.93
C GLU A 207 -4.31 -2.57 5.84
N LEU A 208 -5.48 -2.77 5.19
CA LEU A 208 -5.66 -3.74 4.12
C LEU A 208 -6.39 -3.09 2.95
N HIS A 209 -5.70 -2.95 1.82
CA HIS A 209 -6.23 -2.39 0.59
C HIS A 209 -6.21 -3.46 -0.52
N LEU A 210 -7.40 -3.82 -1.00
CA LEU A 210 -7.62 -4.88 -2.00
C LEU A 210 -8.51 -4.40 -3.16
N ILE A 211 -8.52 -3.10 -3.47
CA ILE A 211 -9.37 -2.53 -4.53
C ILE A 211 -9.16 -3.31 -5.84
N GLY A 212 -10.23 -3.83 -6.43
CA GLY A 212 -10.20 -4.53 -7.71
C GLY A 212 -9.64 -5.96 -7.67
N VAL A 213 -9.21 -6.47 -6.52
CA VAL A 213 -8.80 -7.88 -6.35
C VAL A 213 -10.02 -8.79 -6.39
N ASN A 214 -9.98 -9.81 -7.24
CA ASN A 214 -11.08 -10.79 -7.30
C ASN A 214 -11.04 -11.73 -6.08
N ILE A 215 -11.96 -11.52 -5.13
CA ILE A 215 -12.12 -12.37 -3.94
C ILE A 215 -13.29 -13.33 -4.14
N SER A 216 -14.35 -12.93 -4.85
CA SER A 216 -15.55 -13.73 -5.17
C SER A 216 -16.14 -14.45 -3.94
N ALA A 217 -16.23 -13.77 -2.79
CA ALA A 217 -16.67 -14.35 -1.54
C ALA A 217 -18.05 -13.83 -1.12
N GLU A 218 -18.83 -14.69 -0.43
CA GLU A 218 -20.10 -14.30 0.18
C GLU A 218 -19.90 -13.48 1.46
N GLY A 219 -20.87 -12.62 1.80
CA GLY A 219 -20.83 -11.70 2.93
C GLY A 219 -20.44 -12.36 4.25
N LYS A 220 -21.00 -13.54 4.55
CA LYS A 220 -20.67 -14.31 5.75
C LYS A 220 -19.20 -14.74 5.76
N GLU A 221 -18.69 -15.23 4.64
CA GLU A 221 -17.35 -15.80 4.56
C GLU A 221 -16.27 -14.73 4.76
N TRP A 222 -16.35 -13.59 4.05
CA TRP A 222 -15.31 -12.56 4.16
C TRP A 222 -15.40 -11.77 5.47
N CYS A 223 -16.64 -11.52 6.01
CA CYS A 223 -16.80 -10.89 7.32
C CYS A 223 -16.16 -11.74 8.43
N GLN A 224 -16.44 -13.06 8.45
CA GLN A 224 -15.85 -13.98 9.42
C GLN A 224 -14.33 -14.11 9.25
N SER A 225 -13.83 -14.10 8.02
CA SER A 225 -12.41 -14.17 7.73
C SER A 225 -11.64 -12.99 8.33
N LEU A 226 -12.17 -11.78 8.16
CA LEU A 226 -11.58 -10.57 8.72
C LEU A 226 -11.69 -10.57 10.25
N SER A 227 -12.89 -10.77 10.82
CA SER A 227 -13.13 -10.70 12.28
C SER A 227 -12.31 -11.71 13.07
N SER A 228 -12.04 -12.88 12.51
CA SER A 228 -11.28 -13.92 13.20
C SER A 228 -9.76 -13.81 13.03
N SER A 229 -9.28 -13.18 11.95
CA SER A 229 -7.85 -13.23 11.59
C SER A 229 -7.09 -11.96 11.91
N VAL A 230 -7.73 -10.78 11.78
CA VAL A 230 -7.04 -9.47 11.86
C VAL A 230 -7.71 -8.53 12.87
N PRO A 231 -7.59 -8.82 14.17
CA PRO A 231 -8.32 -8.09 15.23
C PRO A 231 -7.89 -6.62 15.35
N ASN A 232 -6.70 -6.26 14.86
CA ASN A 232 -6.12 -4.92 14.95
C ASN A 232 -6.39 -4.06 13.70
N LEU A 233 -7.22 -4.56 12.76
CA LEU A 233 -7.48 -3.86 11.51
C LEU A 233 -8.20 -2.52 11.74
N GLN A 234 -7.65 -1.44 11.20
CA GLN A 234 -8.15 -0.07 11.32
C GLN A 234 -8.65 0.48 9.99
N VAL A 235 -8.01 0.09 8.88
CA VAL A 235 -8.36 0.54 7.54
C VAL A 235 -8.59 -0.68 6.66
N LEU A 236 -9.76 -0.72 6.00
CA LEU A 236 -10.10 -1.74 5.02
C LEU A 236 -10.64 -1.08 3.76
N SER A 237 -10.09 -1.39 2.61
CA SER A 237 -10.57 -0.90 1.32
C SER A 237 -10.71 -2.07 0.35
N MET A 238 -11.97 -2.42 0.00
CA MET A 238 -12.32 -3.57 -0.85
C MET A 238 -13.38 -3.23 -1.91
N PRO A 239 -13.35 -2.05 -2.59
CA PRO A 239 -14.23 -1.80 -3.72
C PRO A 239 -13.91 -2.74 -4.89
N ASN A 240 -14.94 -3.15 -5.63
CA ASN A 240 -14.79 -3.97 -6.85
C ASN A 240 -14.11 -5.33 -6.62
N CYS A 241 -14.31 -5.94 -5.45
CA CYS A 241 -13.72 -7.24 -5.09
C CYS A 241 -14.63 -8.44 -5.39
N TYR A 242 -15.72 -8.25 -6.15
CA TYR A 242 -16.72 -9.30 -6.46
C TYR A 242 -17.33 -9.94 -5.23
N LEU A 243 -17.52 -9.14 -4.17
CA LEU A 243 -18.18 -9.57 -2.96
C LEU A 243 -19.70 -9.64 -3.17
N SER A 244 -20.34 -10.65 -2.63
CA SER A 244 -21.78 -10.91 -2.77
C SER A 244 -22.45 -11.19 -1.43
N GLY A 245 -23.80 -11.26 -1.43
CA GLY A 245 -24.60 -11.61 -0.27
C GLY A 245 -24.74 -10.49 0.77
N PRO A 246 -25.60 -10.70 1.77
CA PRO A 246 -25.80 -9.75 2.85
C PRO A 246 -24.60 -9.73 3.80
N LEU A 247 -24.37 -8.56 4.43
CA LEU A 247 -23.35 -8.42 5.47
C LEU A 247 -23.72 -9.26 6.69
N ASP A 248 -22.80 -10.11 7.12
CA ASP A 248 -22.96 -10.91 8.34
C ASP A 248 -22.76 -10.05 9.60
N SER A 249 -23.35 -10.49 10.71
CA SER A 249 -23.23 -9.81 12.01
C SER A 249 -21.78 -9.72 12.52
N SER A 250 -20.91 -10.64 12.10
CA SER A 250 -19.48 -10.60 12.42
C SER A 250 -18.76 -9.35 11.88
N CYS A 251 -19.26 -8.73 10.81
CA CYS A 251 -18.76 -7.44 10.35
C CYS A 251 -19.03 -6.30 11.35
N ARG A 252 -20.10 -6.39 12.15
CA ARG A 252 -20.42 -5.36 13.16
C ARG A 252 -19.48 -5.40 14.37
N SER A 253 -18.89 -6.54 14.65
CA SER A 253 -17.97 -6.71 15.80
C SER A 253 -16.61 -6.03 15.58
N PHE A 254 -16.32 -5.58 14.36
CA PHE A 254 -15.08 -4.89 14.05
C PHE A 254 -14.92 -3.51 14.72
N GLY A 255 -15.90 -2.97 15.42
CA GLY A 255 -15.82 -1.63 16.02
C GLY A 255 -15.48 -0.54 14.99
N LEU A 256 -15.72 -0.83 13.72
CA LEU A 256 -15.38 0.01 12.60
C LEU A 256 -16.10 1.35 12.75
N SER A 257 -15.35 2.44 12.91
CA SER A 257 -15.89 3.80 12.91
C SER A 257 -16.77 4.00 11.65
N GLN A 258 -17.77 4.87 11.73
CA GLN A 258 -18.75 5.08 10.65
C GLN A 258 -18.11 5.38 9.27
N ALA A 259 -16.88 5.90 9.23
CA ALA A 259 -16.13 6.13 8.00
C ALA A 259 -15.84 4.84 7.21
N PHE A 260 -15.72 3.71 7.89
CA PHE A 260 -15.48 2.39 7.28
C PHE A 260 -16.70 1.84 6.53
N ALA A 261 -17.88 2.02 7.09
CA ALA A 261 -19.13 1.57 6.50
C ALA A 261 -19.36 2.19 5.10
N TRP A 262 -18.93 3.44 4.88
CA TRP A 262 -19.18 4.15 3.64
C TRP A 262 -18.36 3.63 2.44
N THR A 263 -17.10 3.23 2.64
CA THR A 263 -16.27 2.75 1.52
C THR A 263 -16.70 1.36 1.03
N ILE A 264 -17.21 0.52 1.94
CA ILE A 264 -17.77 -0.80 1.58
C ILE A 264 -19.19 -0.65 1.01
N ILE A 265 -20.04 0.19 1.63
CA ILE A 265 -21.44 0.36 1.27
C ILE A 265 -21.61 1.02 -0.11
N THR A 266 -20.77 1.97 -0.50
CA THR A 266 -20.87 2.58 -1.83
C THR A 266 -20.61 1.60 -2.95
N SER A 267 -19.73 0.63 -2.78
CA SER A 267 -19.51 -0.42 -3.78
C SER A 267 -20.69 -1.43 -3.85
N LEU A 268 -21.31 -1.76 -2.71
CA LEU A 268 -22.49 -2.63 -2.65
C LEU A 268 -23.76 -1.97 -3.20
N LEU A 269 -23.98 -0.68 -2.93
CA LEU A 269 -25.14 0.08 -3.45
C LEU A 269 -25.07 0.30 -4.95
N LEU A 270 -23.88 0.52 -5.52
CA LEU A 270 -23.69 0.59 -6.97
C LEU A 270 -24.00 -0.75 -7.64
N PHE A 271 -23.72 -1.87 -6.98
CA PHE A 271 -24.01 -3.21 -7.49
C PHE A 271 -25.52 -3.56 -7.41
N GLN A 272 -26.20 -3.19 -6.33
CA GLN A 272 -27.65 -3.43 -6.20
C GLN A 272 -28.49 -2.59 -7.17
N ASN A 273 -28.04 -1.38 -7.50
CA ASN A 273 -28.72 -0.54 -8.50
C ASN A 273 -28.50 -1.01 -9.95
N SER A 274 -27.40 -1.70 -10.25
CA SER A 274 -27.18 -2.30 -11.57
C SER A 274 -28.02 -3.56 -11.83
N LEU A 275 -28.42 -4.28 -10.77
CA LEU A 275 -29.29 -5.48 -10.85
C LEU A 275 -30.79 -5.14 -10.88
N ARG A 276 -31.19 -3.89 -10.64
CA ARG A 276 -32.60 -3.44 -10.74
C ARG A 276 -33.00 -2.89 -12.11
N ILE A 277 -32.09 -2.85 -13.07
CA ILE A 277 -32.31 -2.31 -14.42
C ILE A 277 -32.33 -3.43 -15.50
N SER A 278 -32.41 -4.70 -15.10
CA SER A 278 -32.60 -5.82 -16.04
C SER A 278 -33.88 -6.58 -15.76
#